data_3253159f143ba05316248184f4f3e623
#
_entry.id   3253159f143ba05316248184f4f3e623
#
_cell.length_a   1.000
_cell.length_b   1.000
_cell.length_c   1.000
_cell.angle_alpha   90.00
_cell.angle_beta   90.00
_cell.angle_gamma   90.00
#
_symmetry.space_group_name_H-M   'P 1'
#
loop_
_entity.id
_entity.type
_entity.pdbx_description
1 polymer ?
#
loop_
_entity_poly.entity_id
_entity_poly.type
_entity_poly.pdbx_seq_one_letter_code
_entity_poly.pdbx_strand_id
1 'polypeptide(L)'
;MTNKFNYFIGNWKMFGDLSSIRLIKKISINLNRFKKNKFKVVFCIPYTLINSYSKQLKQSNISIGAQNVHYLYEYVSHTGSINSKMIKNAGAEYVIIGHSENRINGDTDTIINKKIKSSLKNNIKIILCIGETNKQKINKQTNRILKKQIVLSLKGIKSIKNIIFAYEPVWAIGTGKVPSKYELSKIYYILNLKFRINSKKFKI
;
A
#
# COMPACT_ATOMS: atom_id res chain seq x y z
N MET A 1 14.75 19.18 -10.91
CA MET A 1 15.27 17.80 -10.79
C MET A 1 14.28 16.95 -10.00
N THR A 2 13.74 15.92 -10.60
CA THR A 2 12.67 15.12 -9.99
C THR A 2 13.30 13.94 -9.26
N ASN A 3 13.38 14.02 -7.92
CA ASN A 3 13.85 12.91 -7.08
C ASN A 3 12.98 11.66 -7.32
N LYS A 4 13.48 10.72 -8.12
CA LYS A 4 12.89 9.39 -8.31
C LYS A 4 13.25 8.53 -7.11
N PHE A 5 12.35 8.37 -6.16
CA PHE A 5 12.50 7.37 -5.11
C PHE A 5 12.09 5.99 -5.63
N ASN A 6 12.91 4.99 -5.38
CA ASN A 6 12.50 3.60 -5.44
C ASN A 6 11.85 3.23 -4.10
N TYR A 7 10.69 2.59 -4.15
CA TYR A 7 10.02 2.09 -2.96
C TYR A 7 10.24 0.60 -2.83
N PHE A 8 10.67 0.17 -1.65
CA PHE A 8 10.73 -1.22 -1.23
C PHE A 8 9.70 -1.38 -0.12
N ILE A 9 8.60 -2.08 -0.40
CA ILE A 9 7.47 -2.19 0.50
C ILE A 9 7.27 -3.66 0.84
N GLY A 10 7.41 -4.00 2.13
CA GLY A 10 7.15 -5.34 2.67
C GLY A 10 5.79 -5.36 3.37
N ASN A 11 4.90 -6.26 2.93
CA ASN A 11 3.68 -6.59 3.66
C ASN A 11 3.92 -7.85 4.49
N TRP A 12 3.96 -7.71 5.81
CA TRP A 12 4.20 -8.84 6.71
C TRP A 12 3.00 -9.77 6.83
N LYS A 13 1.83 -9.33 6.37
CA LYS A 13 0.60 -10.09 6.57
C LYS A 13 0.40 -10.43 8.05
N MET A 14 0.03 -11.65 8.37
CA MET A 14 -0.20 -12.11 9.75
C MET A 14 1.05 -12.77 10.34
N PHE A 15 2.21 -12.12 10.14
CA PHE A 15 3.49 -12.59 10.69
C PHE A 15 4.15 -11.53 11.58
N GLY A 16 5.03 -12.01 12.44
CA GLY A 16 5.86 -11.18 13.30
C GLY A 16 5.33 -10.98 14.72
N ASP A 17 6.27 -10.77 15.60
CA ASP A 17 6.08 -10.47 17.02
C ASP A 17 7.05 -9.36 17.45
N LEU A 18 7.09 -9.03 18.74
CA LEU A 18 7.98 -8.00 19.27
C LEU A 18 9.47 -8.30 19.04
N SER A 19 9.86 -9.58 18.97
CA SER A 19 11.26 -9.99 18.76
C SER A 19 11.72 -9.77 17.32
N SER A 20 10.79 -9.79 16.37
CA SER A 20 11.06 -9.64 14.94
C SER A 20 11.61 -8.25 14.56
N ILE A 21 11.55 -7.26 15.47
CA ILE A 21 12.21 -5.94 15.31
C ILE A 21 13.72 -6.07 15.05
N ARG A 22 14.36 -7.12 15.57
CA ARG A 22 15.79 -7.37 15.38
C ARG A 22 16.15 -7.49 13.90
N LEU A 23 15.28 -8.14 13.12
CA LEU A 23 15.47 -8.27 11.67
C LEU A 23 15.41 -6.89 10.97
N ILE A 24 14.41 -6.06 11.31
CA ILE A 24 14.28 -4.73 10.71
C ILE A 24 15.46 -3.84 11.11
N LYS A 25 15.94 -3.91 12.35
CA LYS A 25 17.14 -3.18 12.79
C LYS A 25 18.38 -3.59 12.00
N LYS A 26 18.60 -4.88 11.74
CA LYS A 26 19.70 -5.36 10.88
C LYS A 26 19.58 -4.78 9.46
N ILE A 27 18.39 -4.77 8.88
CA ILE A 27 18.12 -4.16 7.58
C ILE A 27 18.44 -2.65 7.63
N SER A 28 17.99 -1.93 8.66
CA SER A 28 18.24 -0.49 8.82
C SER A 28 19.74 -0.16 8.86
N ILE A 29 20.54 -0.94 9.60
CA ILE A 29 22.00 -0.77 9.67
C ILE A 29 22.62 -0.92 8.28
N ASN A 30 22.22 -1.94 7.52
CA ASN A 30 22.73 -2.16 6.17
C ASN A 30 22.31 -1.05 5.19
N LEU A 31 21.09 -0.52 5.35
CA LEU A 31 20.60 0.58 4.52
C LEU A 31 21.39 1.89 4.69
N ASN A 32 22.01 2.11 5.83
CA ASN A 32 22.84 3.30 6.08
C ASN A 32 24.09 3.37 5.16
N ARG A 33 24.49 2.26 4.55
CA ARG A 33 25.59 2.19 3.56
C ARG A 33 25.18 2.77 2.19
N PHE A 34 23.88 2.95 1.94
CA PHE A 34 23.37 3.45 0.66
C PHE A 34 22.96 4.93 0.75
N LYS A 35 23.08 5.66 -0.35
CA LYS A 35 22.65 7.06 -0.42
C LYS A 35 21.15 7.19 -0.15
N LYS A 36 20.78 7.86 0.95
CA LYS A 36 19.41 8.00 1.48
C LYS A 36 18.37 8.59 0.51
N ASN A 37 18.83 9.29 -0.53
CA ASN A 37 17.96 10.09 -1.40
C ASN A 37 17.38 9.34 -2.61
N LYS A 38 17.68 8.04 -2.77
CA LYS A 38 17.25 7.28 -3.96
C LYS A 38 16.15 6.25 -3.70
N PHE A 39 15.90 5.90 -2.44
CA PHE A 39 14.91 4.86 -2.10
C PHE A 39 14.18 5.15 -0.79
N LYS A 40 13.04 4.51 -0.62
CA LYS A 40 12.27 4.45 0.64
C LYS A 40 11.92 3.01 0.93
N VAL A 41 12.12 2.60 2.19
CA VAL A 41 11.75 1.28 2.69
C VAL A 41 10.56 1.44 3.63
N VAL A 42 9.52 0.64 3.39
CA VAL A 42 8.29 0.66 4.19
C VAL A 42 7.96 -0.77 4.61
N PHE A 43 7.77 -1.00 5.89
CA PHE A 43 7.23 -2.26 6.39
C PHE A 43 5.80 -2.05 6.89
N CYS A 44 4.84 -2.70 6.21
CA CYS A 44 3.46 -2.76 6.64
C CYS A 44 3.28 -3.98 7.55
N ILE A 45 3.06 -3.71 8.84
CA ILE A 45 3.10 -4.70 9.91
C ILE A 45 1.75 -4.79 10.65
N PRO A 46 1.50 -5.87 11.41
CA PRO A 46 0.30 -5.99 12.25
C PRO A 46 0.12 -4.79 13.17
N TYR A 47 -1.13 -4.42 13.43
CA TYR A 47 -1.47 -3.25 14.28
C TYR A 47 -0.82 -3.30 15.66
N THR A 48 -0.73 -4.50 16.25
CA THR A 48 -0.14 -4.74 17.58
C THR A 48 1.33 -4.34 17.69
N LEU A 49 2.03 -4.25 16.56
CA LEU A 49 3.46 -3.95 16.49
C LEU A 49 3.76 -2.49 16.14
N ILE A 50 2.81 -1.75 15.56
CA ILE A 50 3.06 -0.41 14.99
C ILE A 50 3.68 0.54 16.02
N ASN A 51 3.08 0.66 17.22
CA ASN A 51 3.56 1.60 18.23
C ASN A 51 4.98 1.27 18.70
N SER A 52 5.23 0.00 19.01
CA SER A 52 6.56 -0.45 19.46
C SER A 52 7.63 -0.23 18.39
N TYR A 53 7.31 -0.57 17.14
CA TYR A 53 8.28 -0.50 16.05
C TYR A 53 8.54 0.93 15.59
N SER A 54 7.51 1.78 15.51
CA SER A 54 7.68 3.18 15.13
C SER A 54 8.57 3.94 16.12
N LYS A 55 8.42 3.68 17.42
CA LYS A 55 9.28 4.27 18.46
C LYS A 55 10.74 3.82 18.31
N GLN A 56 10.97 2.52 18.12
CA GLN A 56 12.32 1.93 18.05
C GLN A 56 13.05 2.26 16.73
N LEU A 57 12.31 2.58 15.67
CA LEU A 57 12.86 2.89 14.34
C LEU A 57 12.84 4.37 14.00
N LYS A 58 12.51 5.25 14.94
CA LYS A 58 12.34 6.70 14.72
C LYS A 58 13.54 7.37 14.03
N GLN A 59 14.75 6.89 14.31
CA GLN A 59 15.99 7.42 13.71
C GLN A 59 16.44 6.61 12.47
N SER A 60 15.68 5.64 12.02
CA SER A 60 16.02 4.79 10.89
C SER A 60 15.50 5.36 9.57
N ASN A 61 16.00 4.82 8.46
CA ASN A 61 15.51 5.11 7.11
C ASN A 61 14.28 4.26 6.71
N ILE A 62 13.65 3.59 7.68
CA ILE A 62 12.52 2.69 7.47
C ILE A 62 11.27 3.35 8.01
N SER A 63 10.25 3.42 7.18
CA SER A 63 8.91 3.87 7.59
C SER A 63 8.02 2.68 7.94
N ILE A 64 7.16 2.85 8.94
CA ILE A 64 6.18 1.86 9.34
C ILE A 64 4.82 2.18 8.71
N GLY A 65 4.16 1.13 8.22
CA GLY A 65 2.80 1.18 7.68
C GLY A 65 1.87 0.20 8.36
N ALA A 66 0.58 0.46 8.25
CA ALA A 66 -0.50 -0.47 8.60
C ALA A 66 -0.92 -1.30 7.38
N GLN A 67 -1.52 -2.47 7.64
CA GLN A 67 -1.95 -3.41 6.58
C GLN A 67 -3.40 -3.19 6.12
N ASN A 68 -4.18 -2.43 6.87
CA ASN A 68 -5.55 -2.05 6.58
C ASN A 68 -5.95 -0.86 7.46
N VAL A 69 -7.19 -0.36 7.30
CA VAL A 69 -7.79 0.68 8.12
C VAL A 69 -9.31 0.62 7.99
N HIS A 70 -10.04 1.01 9.03
CA HIS A 70 -11.47 1.24 8.93
C HIS A 70 -11.76 2.57 8.21
N TYR A 71 -12.88 2.68 7.51
CA TYR A 71 -13.22 3.86 6.70
C TYR A 71 -13.68 5.08 7.52
N LEU A 72 -14.12 4.90 8.76
CA LEU A 72 -14.41 6.00 9.67
C LEU A 72 -13.10 6.64 10.13
N TYR A 73 -13.04 7.97 10.15
CA TYR A 73 -11.78 8.68 10.41
C TYR A 73 -11.70 9.27 11.83
N GLU A 74 -12.79 9.31 12.55
CA GLU A 74 -12.88 9.78 13.93
C GLU A 74 -13.07 8.63 14.93
N TYR A 75 -13.01 8.94 16.20
CA TYR A 75 -13.37 8.00 17.27
C TYR A 75 -14.89 7.85 17.32
N VAL A 76 -15.35 6.63 17.20
CA VAL A 76 -16.77 6.27 17.18
C VAL A 76 -16.99 4.93 17.88
N SER A 77 -18.22 4.64 18.29
CA SER A 77 -18.62 3.36 18.89
C SER A 77 -18.63 2.26 17.82
N HIS A 78 -17.46 1.65 17.59
CA HIS A 78 -17.28 0.55 16.63
C HIS A 78 -16.23 -0.44 17.15
N THR A 79 -16.71 -1.45 17.88
CA THR A 79 -15.87 -2.41 18.61
C THR A 79 -14.90 -3.15 17.67
N GLY A 80 -13.63 -3.24 18.07
CA GLY A 80 -12.59 -4.00 17.36
C GLY A 80 -12.03 -3.32 16.11
N SER A 81 -12.62 -2.23 15.63
CA SER A 81 -12.14 -1.53 14.43
C SER A 81 -11.04 -0.52 14.74
N ILE A 82 -10.10 -0.39 13.83
CA ILE A 82 -8.96 0.52 13.93
C ILE A 82 -9.03 1.52 12.78
N ASN A 83 -9.19 2.80 13.10
CA ASN A 83 -9.28 3.87 12.12
C ASN A 83 -7.93 4.53 11.80
N SER A 84 -7.93 5.41 10.79
CA SER A 84 -6.72 6.09 10.34
C SER A 84 -6.08 7.02 11.39
N LYS A 85 -6.88 7.61 12.29
CA LYS A 85 -6.37 8.44 13.40
C LYS A 85 -5.61 7.58 14.42
N MET A 86 -6.14 6.39 14.75
CA MET A 86 -5.50 5.46 15.68
C MET A 86 -4.15 4.96 15.15
N ILE A 87 -4.09 4.52 13.88
CA ILE A 87 -2.82 4.05 13.30
C ILE A 87 -1.80 5.19 13.16
N LYS A 88 -2.25 6.42 12.87
CA LYS A 88 -1.38 7.61 12.83
C LYS A 88 -0.77 7.88 14.21
N ASN A 89 -1.59 7.87 15.26
CA ASN A 89 -1.13 8.07 16.63
C ASN A 89 -0.18 6.96 17.10
N ALA A 90 -0.38 5.73 16.60
CA ALA A 90 0.56 4.63 16.84
C ALA A 90 1.90 4.78 16.09
N GLY A 91 2.00 5.74 15.16
CA GLY A 91 3.23 6.05 14.43
C GLY A 91 3.30 5.52 13.00
N ALA A 92 2.19 5.00 12.43
CA ALA A 92 2.16 4.62 11.03
C ALA A 92 2.21 5.85 10.10
N GLU A 93 3.06 5.78 9.08
CA GLU A 93 3.13 6.77 8.01
C GLU A 93 2.38 6.33 6.75
N TYR A 94 2.23 5.03 6.56
CA TYR A 94 1.64 4.40 5.40
C TYR A 94 0.50 3.46 5.80
N VAL A 95 -0.38 3.17 4.83
CA VAL A 95 -1.38 2.11 4.97
C VAL A 95 -1.63 1.43 3.63
N ILE A 96 -1.72 0.10 3.65
CA ILE A 96 -2.19 -0.69 2.51
C ILE A 96 -3.72 -0.62 2.47
N ILE A 97 -4.27 -0.29 1.30
CA ILE A 97 -5.72 -0.25 1.07
C ILE A 97 -6.03 -0.99 -0.24
N GLY A 98 -7.09 -1.81 -0.22
CA GLY A 98 -7.56 -2.52 -1.40
C GLY A 98 -6.76 -3.76 -1.76
N HIS A 99 -5.95 -4.29 -0.82
CA HIS A 99 -5.29 -5.58 -0.97
C HIS A 99 -6.31 -6.69 -1.27
N SER A 100 -5.92 -7.66 -2.11
CA SER A 100 -6.80 -8.73 -2.56
C SER A 100 -7.49 -9.49 -1.43
N GLU A 101 -6.79 -9.78 -0.34
CA GLU A 101 -7.35 -10.45 0.84
C GLU A 101 -8.45 -9.62 1.49
N ASN A 102 -8.26 -8.27 1.60
CA ASN A 102 -9.30 -7.40 2.14
C ASN A 102 -10.51 -7.27 1.19
N ARG A 103 -10.27 -7.32 -0.13
CA ARG A 103 -11.37 -7.35 -1.11
C ARG A 103 -12.20 -8.62 -1.02
N ILE A 104 -11.57 -9.77 -0.80
CA ILE A 104 -12.25 -11.05 -0.54
C ILE A 104 -13.09 -10.95 0.75
N ASN A 105 -12.59 -10.24 1.76
CA ASN A 105 -13.25 -10.05 3.04
C ASN A 105 -14.26 -8.87 3.03
N GLY A 106 -14.68 -8.39 1.86
CA GLY A 106 -15.78 -7.44 1.71
C GLY A 106 -15.39 -5.99 1.37
N ASP A 107 -14.11 -5.65 1.16
CA ASP A 107 -13.72 -4.32 0.70
C ASP A 107 -14.14 -4.09 -0.76
N THR A 108 -15.28 -3.44 -0.96
CA THR A 108 -15.70 -2.94 -2.27
C THR A 108 -14.90 -1.70 -2.66
N ASP A 109 -14.90 -1.33 -3.95
CA ASP A 109 -14.23 -0.09 -4.41
C ASP A 109 -14.81 1.16 -3.72
N THR A 110 -16.09 1.13 -3.31
CA THR A 110 -16.73 2.22 -2.54
C THR A 110 -16.17 2.28 -1.11
N ILE A 111 -15.99 1.15 -0.45
CA ILE A 111 -15.37 1.08 0.89
C ILE A 111 -13.91 1.54 0.81
N ILE A 112 -13.18 1.09 -0.21
CA ILE A 112 -11.81 1.49 -0.48
C ILE A 112 -11.72 3.01 -0.67
N ASN A 113 -12.62 3.63 -1.43
CA ASN A 113 -12.69 5.09 -1.58
C ASN A 113 -12.85 5.80 -0.22
N LYS A 114 -13.78 5.31 0.63
CA LYS A 114 -13.96 5.86 1.99
C LYS A 114 -12.69 5.71 2.83
N LYS A 115 -12.02 4.55 2.79
CA LYS A 115 -10.73 4.31 3.49
C LYS A 115 -9.64 5.26 3.01
N ILE A 116 -9.55 5.51 1.70
CA ILE A 116 -8.61 6.47 1.11
C ILE A 116 -8.87 7.87 1.65
N LYS A 117 -10.12 8.34 1.60
CA LYS A 117 -10.50 9.67 2.12
C LYS A 117 -10.17 9.83 3.59
N SER A 118 -10.52 8.83 4.41
CA SER A 118 -10.19 8.78 5.83
C SER A 118 -8.69 8.89 6.09
N SER A 119 -7.88 8.11 5.37
CA SER A 119 -6.42 8.08 5.54
C SER A 119 -5.77 9.39 5.11
N LEU A 120 -6.20 9.97 3.98
CA LEU A 120 -5.70 11.27 3.51
C LEU A 120 -6.02 12.40 4.50
N LYS A 121 -7.21 12.39 5.12
CA LYS A 121 -7.61 13.37 6.13
C LYS A 121 -6.69 13.36 7.36
N ASN A 122 -6.14 12.19 7.70
CA ASN A 122 -5.19 12.02 8.80
C ASN A 122 -3.70 12.03 8.34
N ASN A 123 -3.42 12.56 7.13
CA ASN A 123 -2.07 12.68 6.58
C ASN A 123 -1.28 11.36 6.53
N ILE A 124 -1.96 10.25 6.23
CA ILE A 124 -1.34 8.94 5.99
C ILE A 124 -1.14 8.75 4.49
N LYS A 125 0.03 8.29 4.09
CA LYS A 125 0.32 7.91 2.71
C LYS A 125 -0.29 6.55 2.42
N ILE A 126 -0.83 6.38 1.23
CA ILE A 126 -1.61 5.20 0.84
C ILE A 126 -0.82 4.35 -0.14
N ILE A 127 -0.83 3.06 0.09
CA ILE A 127 -0.41 2.02 -0.86
C ILE A 127 -1.70 1.39 -1.37
N LEU A 128 -2.18 1.85 -2.53
CA LEU A 128 -3.42 1.37 -3.14
C LEU A 128 -3.13 0.15 -4.00
N CYS A 129 -3.59 -1.01 -3.54
CA CYS A 129 -3.51 -2.26 -4.29
C CYS A 129 -4.63 -2.35 -5.32
N ILE A 130 -4.24 -2.67 -6.55
CA ILE A 130 -5.12 -2.90 -7.69
C ILE A 130 -4.65 -4.16 -8.43
N GLY A 131 -5.58 -4.97 -8.91
CA GLY A 131 -5.24 -6.18 -9.64
C GLY A 131 -6.48 -6.97 -10.04
N GLU A 132 -6.31 -7.82 -11.03
CA GLU A 132 -7.33 -8.70 -11.57
C GLU A 132 -7.13 -10.15 -11.11
N THR A 133 -8.23 -10.90 -11.08
CA THR A 133 -8.24 -12.34 -10.83
C THR A 133 -7.82 -13.13 -12.08
N ASN A 134 -7.49 -14.42 -11.92
CA ASN A 134 -7.14 -15.29 -13.04
C ASN A 134 -8.28 -15.37 -14.08
N LYS A 135 -9.52 -15.52 -13.64
CA LYS A 135 -10.70 -15.54 -14.53
C LYS A 135 -10.81 -14.25 -15.36
N GLN A 136 -10.58 -13.10 -14.73
CA GLN A 136 -10.61 -11.80 -15.40
C GLN A 136 -9.46 -11.64 -16.41
N LYS A 137 -8.27 -12.16 -16.09
CA LYS A 137 -7.11 -12.18 -17.00
C LYS A 137 -7.38 -13.03 -18.23
N ILE A 138 -7.83 -14.29 -18.05
CA ILE A 138 -8.17 -15.21 -19.14
C ILE A 138 -9.21 -14.56 -20.07
N ASN A 139 -10.23 -13.92 -19.50
CA ASN A 139 -11.26 -13.20 -20.25
C ASN A 139 -10.80 -11.84 -20.82
N LYS A 140 -9.49 -11.53 -20.83
CA LYS A 140 -8.90 -10.31 -21.38
C LYS A 140 -9.47 -9.01 -20.75
N GLN A 141 -9.96 -9.08 -19.51
CA GLN A 141 -10.63 -7.97 -18.82
C GLN A 141 -9.70 -7.11 -17.96
N THR A 142 -8.41 -7.40 -17.88
CA THR A 142 -7.44 -6.70 -17.02
C THR A 142 -7.59 -5.18 -17.08
N ASN A 143 -7.55 -4.59 -18.29
CA ASN A 143 -7.65 -3.14 -18.48
C ASN A 143 -8.95 -2.55 -17.93
N ARG A 144 -10.07 -3.24 -18.17
CA ARG A 144 -11.39 -2.82 -17.68
C ARG A 144 -11.45 -2.86 -16.15
N ILE A 145 -10.93 -3.92 -15.55
CA ILE A 145 -10.93 -4.12 -14.10
C ILE A 145 -10.05 -3.07 -13.42
N LEU A 146 -8.81 -2.89 -13.85
CA LEU A 146 -7.91 -1.89 -13.27
C LEU A 146 -8.48 -0.48 -13.40
N LYS A 147 -9.01 -0.13 -14.58
CA LYS A 147 -9.69 1.15 -14.79
C LYS A 147 -10.85 1.35 -13.81
N LYS A 148 -11.71 0.33 -13.65
CA LYS A 148 -12.85 0.37 -12.72
C LYS A 148 -12.38 0.60 -11.29
N GLN A 149 -11.42 -0.21 -10.82
CA GLN A 149 -10.88 -0.11 -9.46
C GLN A 149 -10.32 1.29 -9.19
N ILE A 150 -9.53 1.86 -10.11
CA ILE A 150 -8.92 3.19 -9.93
C ILE A 150 -10.00 4.27 -9.93
N VAL A 151 -10.88 4.29 -10.92
CA VAL A 151 -11.92 5.33 -11.04
C VAL A 151 -12.81 5.38 -9.82
N LEU A 152 -13.28 4.21 -9.35
CA LEU A 152 -14.17 4.13 -8.19
C LEU A 152 -13.42 4.44 -6.88
N SER A 153 -12.22 3.89 -6.70
CA SER A 153 -11.42 4.13 -5.49
C SER A 153 -10.99 5.59 -5.36
N LEU A 154 -10.80 6.31 -6.48
CA LEU A 154 -10.36 7.70 -6.46
C LEU A 154 -11.49 8.72 -6.65
N LYS A 155 -12.75 8.30 -6.68
CA LYS A 155 -13.88 9.21 -6.87
C LYS A 155 -13.88 10.34 -5.83
N GLY A 156 -13.80 11.60 -6.33
CA GLY A 156 -13.77 12.80 -5.48
C GLY A 156 -12.44 13.04 -4.73
N ILE A 157 -11.36 12.33 -5.07
CA ILE A 157 -10.02 12.60 -4.55
C ILE A 157 -9.35 13.68 -5.41
N LYS A 158 -9.10 14.85 -4.82
CA LYS A 158 -8.51 16.01 -5.52
C LYS A 158 -7.03 15.85 -5.84
N SER A 159 -6.28 15.09 -5.02
CA SER A 159 -4.83 14.91 -5.22
C SER A 159 -4.39 13.49 -4.89
N ILE A 160 -3.63 12.91 -5.81
CA ILE A 160 -3.01 11.58 -5.64
C ILE A 160 -1.55 11.65 -5.14
N LYS A 161 -1.10 12.83 -4.66
CA LYS A 161 0.30 13.06 -4.23
C LYS A 161 0.76 12.04 -3.17
N ASN A 162 -0.14 11.66 -2.27
CA ASN A 162 0.12 10.73 -1.17
C ASN A 162 -0.36 9.29 -1.46
N ILE A 163 -0.57 8.93 -2.72
CA ILE A 163 -1.02 7.59 -3.14
C ILE A 163 0.06 6.95 -4.00
N ILE A 164 0.49 5.76 -3.60
CA ILE A 164 1.34 4.85 -4.36
C ILE A 164 0.43 3.76 -4.91
N PHE A 165 0.51 3.47 -6.20
CA PHE A 165 -0.24 2.38 -6.80
C PHE A 165 0.63 1.12 -6.78
N ALA A 166 0.11 0.05 -6.19
CA ALA A 166 0.70 -1.26 -6.18
C ALA A 166 -0.13 -2.19 -7.09
N TYR A 167 0.44 -2.59 -8.22
CA TYR A 167 -0.20 -3.61 -9.05
C TYR A 167 0.05 -4.98 -8.43
N GLU A 168 -1.01 -5.62 -8.02
CA GLU A 168 -1.01 -6.91 -7.35
C GLU A 168 -1.88 -7.90 -8.16
N PRO A 169 -1.33 -8.57 -9.19
CA PRO A 169 -2.10 -9.54 -9.95
C PRO A 169 -2.51 -10.70 -9.03
N VAL A 170 -3.80 -10.79 -8.71
CA VAL A 170 -4.34 -11.76 -7.73
C VAL A 170 -4.00 -13.20 -8.12
N TRP A 171 -3.90 -13.49 -9.42
CA TRP A 171 -3.54 -14.81 -9.96
C TRP A 171 -2.07 -15.20 -9.70
N ALA A 172 -1.21 -14.24 -9.32
CA ALA A 172 0.19 -14.51 -9.03
C ALA A 172 0.46 -14.72 -7.53
N ILE A 173 -0.44 -14.25 -6.65
CA ILE A 173 -0.24 -14.30 -5.20
C ILE A 173 -0.25 -15.74 -4.70
N GLY A 174 0.84 -16.17 -4.05
CA GLY A 174 0.96 -17.50 -3.47
C GLY A 174 1.03 -18.65 -4.46
N THR A 175 1.10 -18.37 -5.78
CA THR A 175 1.09 -19.40 -6.83
C THR A 175 2.48 -19.69 -7.41
N GLY A 176 3.50 -18.92 -7.04
CA GLY A 176 4.82 -18.97 -7.69
C GLY A 176 4.86 -18.39 -9.11
N LYS A 177 3.72 -17.95 -9.66
CA LYS A 177 3.67 -17.31 -10.97
C LYS A 177 4.10 -15.85 -10.86
N VAL A 178 4.84 -15.36 -11.85
CA VAL A 178 5.31 -13.97 -11.92
C VAL A 178 4.83 -13.36 -13.24
N PRO A 179 4.28 -12.14 -13.21
CA PRO A 179 3.97 -11.41 -14.44
C PRO A 179 5.23 -11.21 -15.29
N SER A 180 5.11 -11.38 -16.59
CA SER A 180 6.20 -11.11 -17.52
C SER A 180 6.51 -9.60 -17.58
N LYS A 181 7.75 -9.25 -17.98
CA LYS A 181 8.14 -7.85 -18.20
C LYS A 181 7.21 -7.15 -19.19
N TYR A 182 6.74 -7.85 -20.21
CA TYR A 182 5.80 -7.33 -21.20
C TYR A 182 4.44 -6.97 -20.56
N GLU A 183 3.88 -7.89 -19.75
CA GLU A 183 2.63 -7.64 -19.03
C GLU A 183 2.75 -6.42 -18.12
N LEU A 184 3.83 -6.35 -17.35
CA LEU A 184 4.09 -5.22 -16.46
C LEU A 184 4.23 -3.89 -17.21
N SER A 185 4.96 -3.88 -18.33
CA SER A 185 5.11 -2.69 -19.18
C SER A 185 3.78 -2.21 -19.75
N LYS A 186 2.92 -3.14 -20.16
CA LYS A 186 1.57 -2.85 -20.66
C LYS A 186 0.68 -2.23 -19.59
N ILE A 187 0.69 -2.80 -18.38
CA ILE A 187 -0.05 -2.25 -17.24
C ILE A 187 0.45 -0.84 -16.91
N TYR A 188 1.78 -0.68 -16.81
CA TYR A 188 2.40 0.61 -16.58
C TYR A 188 1.97 1.67 -17.61
N TYR A 189 2.00 1.32 -18.89
CA TYR A 189 1.59 2.20 -19.98
C TYR A 189 0.12 2.64 -19.86
N ILE A 190 -0.79 1.70 -19.57
CA ILE A 190 -2.22 1.96 -19.38
C ILE A 190 -2.45 2.94 -18.22
N LEU A 191 -1.79 2.69 -17.10
CA LEU A 191 -1.94 3.53 -15.91
C LEU A 191 -1.37 4.93 -16.14
N ASN A 192 -0.25 5.03 -16.82
CA ASN A 192 0.39 6.31 -17.13
C ASN A 192 -0.46 7.16 -18.09
N LEU A 193 -0.90 6.61 -19.21
CA LEU A 193 -1.69 7.33 -20.20
C LEU A 193 -3.05 7.77 -19.69
N LYS A 194 -3.79 6.85 -19.05
CA LYS A 194 -5.19 7.11 -18.70
C LYS A 194 -5.38 7.93 -17.43
N PHE A 195 -4.43 7.86 -16.51
CA PHE A 195 -4.57 8.48 -15.19
C PHE A 195 -3.50 9.53 -14.90
N ARG A 196 -2.62 9.82 -15.87
CA ARG A 196 -1.44 10.68 -15.66
C ARG A 196 -0.65 10.25 -14.41
N ILE A 197 -0.71 8.95 -14.10
CA ILE A 197 0.06 8.32 -13.04
C ILE A 197 1.47 8.16 -13.61
N ASN A 198 2.29 9.20 -13.46
CA ASN A 198 3.66 9.13 -13.97
C ASN A 198 4.47 8.05 -13.22
N SER A 199 5.56 7.62 -13.81
CA SER A 199 6.44 6.54 -13.33
C SER A 199 6.87 6.63 -11.86
N LYS A 200 6.72 7.79 -11.24
CA LYS A 200 7.09 8.04 -9.85
C LYS A 200 6.08 7.51 -8.83
N LYS A 201 4.85 7.21 -9.25
CA LYS A 201 3.76 6.78 -8.36
C LYS A 201 3.29 5.36 -8.60
N PHE A 202 3.75 4.73 -9.67
CA PHE A 202 3.45 3.33 -9.97
C PHE A 202 4.65 2.47 -9.56
N LYS A 203 4.37 1.46 -8.75
CA LYS A 203 5.34 0.44 -8.31
C LYS A 203 4.73 -0.94 -8.50
N ILE A 204 5.56 -1.83 -8.93
CA ILE A 204 5.25 -3.24 -9.14
C ILE A 204 5.97 -4.03 -8.07
#